data_68b69853ceb416980ef3d8252ff99d08
#
_entry.id   68b69853ceb416980ef3d8252ff99d08
#
_cell.length_a   1.000
_cell.length_b   1.000
_cell.length_c   1.000
_cell.angle_alpha   90.00
_cell.angle_beta   90.00
_cell.angle_gamma   90.00
#
_symmetry.space_group_name_H-M   'P 1'
#
loop_
_entity.id
_entity.type
_entity.pdbx_description
1 polymer ?
#
loop_
_entity_poly.entity_id
_entity_poly.type
_entity_poly.pdbx_seq_one_letter_code
_entity_poly.pdbx_strand_id
1 'polypeptide(L)'
;MALLEARRHQLQKKTVFATEQNRPDIARRRAWWRRRQPALDAARLVFIDETWTKTNMTRSHGWWRRGAPLKAHAPHGHWRTMTCIAALRSDGITAPCVFDGPINGASFLAYFRQALVLTLRPGDIVIMDNLGSHKGRAVRDAIREAGARLWFLPAYSPDLNPIEQVFAKLKTLLRKAEERTVDAVRARIGALLKLFTPGECASYLRNSGYASI
;
A
#
# COMPACT_ATOMS: atom_id res chain seq x y z
N MET A 1 -12.44 -20.99 -40.86
CA MET A 1 -12.66 -19.72 -40.14
C MET A 1 -12.65 -19.88 -38.62
N ALA A 2 -13.18 -20.91 -37.99
CA ALA A 2 -13.21 -21.11 -36.52
C ALA A 2 -11.83 -21.18 -35.81
N LEU A 3 -10.78 -21.68 -36.50
CA LEU A 3 -9.42 -21.76 -35.93
C LEU A 3 -8.69 -20.41 -35.84
N LEU A 4 -9.11 -19.39 -36.57
CA LEU A 4 -8.53 -18.03 -36.54
C LEU A 4 -9.16 -17.18 -35.42
N GLU A 5 -10.39 -17.43 -35.02
CA GLU A 5 -11.04 -16.76 -33.91
C GLU A 5 -10.52 -17.24 -32.55
N ALA A 6 -10.15 -18.52 -32.43
CA ALA A 6 -9.56 -19.07 -31.20
C ALA A 6 -8.20 -18.44 -30.84
N ARG A 7 -7.48 -17.84 -31.79
CA ARG A 7 -6.21 -17.12 -31.53
C ARG A 7 -6.35 -15.71 -30.97
N ARG A 8 -7.56 -15.15 -30.98
CA ARG A 8 -7.83 -13.79 -30.45
C ARG A 8 -8.11 -13.75 -28.96
N HIS A 9 -8.40 -14.88 -28.33
CA HIS A 9 -8.72 -14.96 -26.90
C HIS A 9 -7.62 -15.76 -26.17
N GLN A 10 -6.98 -15.12 -25.21
CA GLN A 10 -6.01 -15.75 -24.31
C GLN A 10 -6.59 -15.79 -22.89
N LEU A 11 -6.27 -16.86 -22.16
CA LEU A 11 -6.56 -16.90 -20.73
C LEU A 11 -5.76 -15.81 -20.03
N GLN A 12 -6.45 -14.79 -19.51
CA GLN A 12 -5.85 -13.67 -18.82
C GLN A 12 -6.26 -13.65 -17.35
N LYS A 13 -5.34 -13.17 -16.49
CA LYS A 13 -5.68 -12.93 -15.09
C LYS A 13 -6.74 -11.84 -15.00
N LYS A 14 -7.88 -12.17 -14.38
CA LYS A 14 -8.96 -11.22 -14.19
C LYS A 14 -8.53 -10.13 -13.20
N THR A 15 -8.63 -8.86 -13.62
CA THR A 15 -8.54 -7.73 -12.71
C THR A 15 -9.92 -7.43 -12.15
N VAL A 16 -10.06 -7.45 -10.84
CA VAL A 16 -11.33 -7.20 -10.15
C VAL A 16 -11.30 -5.80 -9.56
N PHE A 17 -12.32 -5.01 -9.89
CA PHE A 17 -12.56 -3.69 -9.32
C PHE A 17 -13.79 -3.72 -8.42
N ALA A 18 -13.82 -2.86 -7.40
CA ALA A 18 -15.00 -2.69 -6.58
C ALA A 18 -16.16 -2.15 -7.42
N THR A 19 -17.33 -2.78 -7.34
CA THR A 19 -18.54 -2.37 -8.09
C THR A 19 -18.94 -0.93 -7.77
N GLU A 20 -18.66 -0.48 -6.56
CA GLU A 20 -18.90 0.88 -6.06
C GLU A 20 -18.15 1.96 -6.82
N GLN A 21 -17.08 1.62 -7.56
CA GLN A 21 -16.40 2.55 -8.44
C GLN A 21 -17.30 3.12 -9.54
N ASN A 22 -18.34 2.37 -9.91
CA ASN A 22 -19.33 2.76 -10.95
C ASN A 22 -20.41 3.73 -10.42
N ARG A 23 -20.46 3.98 -9.10
CA ARG A 23 -21.38 4.98 -8.54
C ARG A 23 -21.04 6.35 -9.11
N PRO A 24 -22.07 7.14 -9.54
CA PRO A 24 -21.83 8.43 -10.22
C PRO A 24 -21.02 9.44 -9.41
N ASP A 25 -21.19 9.46 -8.08
CA ASP A 25 -20.45 10.32 -7.16
C ASP A 25 -18.97 9.91 -7.09
N ILE A 26 -18.68 8.62 -7.01
CA ILE A 26 -17.32 8.07 -6.98
C ILE A 26 -16.64 8.27 -8.33
N ALA A 27 -17.31 7.92 -9.43
CA ALA A 27 -16.77 8.07 -10.78
C ALA A 27 -16.37 9.53 -11.07
N ARG A 28 -17.20 10.52 -10.68
CA ARG A 28 -16.88 11.95 -10.81
C ARG A 28 -15.65 12.35 -10.01
N ARG A 29 -15.53 11.89 -8.75
CA ARG A 29 -14.36 12.17 -7.88
C ARG A 29 -13.09 11.53 -8.45
N ARG A 30 -13.15 10.31 -8.95
CA ARG A 30 -12.03 9.62 -9.61
C ARG A 30 -11.60 10.33 -10.89
N ALA A 31 -12.54 10.77 -11.73
CA ALA A 31 -12.23 11.54 -12.94
C ALA A 31 -11.60 12.89 -12.62
N TRP A 32 -12.09 13.60 -11.57
CA TRP A 32 -11.50 14.83 -11.08
C TRP A 32 -10.08 14.62 -10.57
N TRP A 33 -9.82 13.52 -9.81
CA TRP A 33 -8.50 13.17 -9.30
C TRP A 33 -7.52 12.90 -10.46
N ARG A 34 -7.89 12.01 -11.38
CA ARG A 34 -7.06 11.63 -12.53
C ARG A 34 -6.66 12.81 -13.41
N ARG A 35 -7.49 13.83 -13.52
CA ARG A 35 -7.14 15.06 -14.27
C ARG A 35 -6.10 15.93 -13.56
N ARG A 36 -6.04 15.86 -12.22
CA ARG A 36 -5.12 16.68 -11.42
C ARG A 36 -3.81 15.99 -11.08
N GLN A 37 -3.85 14.70 -10.89
CA GLN A 37 -2.67 13.95 -10.41
C GLN A 37 -1.41 14.12 -11.26
N PRO A 38 -1.45 14.22 -12.63
CA PRO A 38 -0.24 14.42 -13.42
C PRO A 38 0.44 15.77 -13.20
N ALA A 39 -0.31 16.77 -12.71
CA ALA A 39 0.22 18.11 -12.42
C ALA A 39 0.74 18.27 -10.99
N LEU A 40 0.66 17.23 -10.17
CA LEU A 40 1.17 17.25 -8.81
C LEU A 40 2.69 17.03 -8.82
N ASP A 41 3.39 17.84 -8.02
CA ASP A 41 4.83 17.66 -7.81
C ASP A 41 5.08 16.38 -6.99
N ALA A 42 5.56 15.34 -7.65
CA ALA A 42 5.79 14.03 -7.04
C ALA A 42 6.78 14.07 -5.88
N ALA A 43 7.72 15.03 -5.84
CA ALA A 43 8.67 15.20 -4.76
C ALA A 43 8.00 15.63 -3.44
N ARG A 44 6.80 16.21 -3.51
CA ARG A 44 6.00 16.66 -2.36
C ARG A 44 4.92 15.69 -1.94
N LEU A 45 4.73 14.59 -2.67
CA LEU A 45 3.68 13.62 -2.35
C LEU A 45 4.16 12.64 -1.28
N VAL A 46 3.30 12.40 -0.29
CA VAL A 46 3.53 11.46 0.81
C VAL A 46 2.29 10.57 0.93
N PHE A 47 2.37 9.35 0.40
CA PHE A 47 1.27 8.39 0.44
C PHE A 47 1.37 7.54 1.69
N ILE A 48 0.33 7.54 2.50
CA ILE A 48 0.28 6.77 3.75
C ILE A 48 -0.84 5.77 3.66
N ASP A 49 -0.53 4.56 4.07
CA ASP A 49 -1.52 3.49 4.18
C ASP A 49 -1.05 2.44 5.17
N GLU A 50 -1.94 1.51 5.49
CA GLU A 50 -1.69 0.41 6.39
C GLU A 50 -1.93 -0.93 5.71
N THR A 51 -1.16 -1.93 6.12
CA THR A 51 -1.34 -3.29 5.63
C THR A 51 -1.15 -4.29 6.75
N TRP A 52 -1.97 -5.35 6.75
CA TRP A 52 -1.80 -6.44 7.70
C TRP A 52 -0.70 -7.42 7.27
N THR A 53 0.02 -7.95 8.24
CA THR A 53 0.98 -9.05 8.12
C THR A 53 0.70 -10.11 9.18
N LYS A 54 1.10 -11.36 8.95
CA LYS A 54 0.81 -12.47 9.86
C LYS A 54 2.02 -13.37 10.03
N THR A 55 2.13 -14.03 11.19
CA THR A 55 3.19 -14.99 11.48
C THR A 55 3.04 -16.34 10.76
N ASN A 56 1.91 -16.59 10.09
CA ASN A 56 1.68 -17.80 9.30
C ASN A 56 1.77 -17.58 7.79
N MET A 57 2.37 -16.47 7.34
CA MET A 57 2.53 -16.21 5.90
C MET A 57 3.48 -17.22 5.29
N THR A 58 3.05 -17.84 4.17
CA THR A 58 3.85 -18.80 3.38
C THR A 58 3.76 -18.45 1.92
N ARG A 59 4.66 -19.03 1.12
CA ARG A 59 4.65 -18.89 -0.34
C ARG A 59 3.33 -19.40 -0.90
N SER A 60 2.71 -18.63 -1.79
CA SER A 60 1.47 -19.01 -2.48
C SER A 60 1.73 -19.78 -3.78
N HIS A 61 2.98 -19.79 -4.28
CA HIS A 61 3.39 -20.44 -5.52
C HIS A 61 4.75 -21.10 -5.35
N GLY A 62 4.98 -22.17 -6.09
CA GLY A 62 6.25 -22.88 -6.16
C GLY A 62 6.37 -23.66 -7.46
N TRP A 63 7.56 -24.20 -7.72
CA TRP A 63 7.81 -25.09 -8.86
C TRP A 63 7.52 -26.53 -8.46
N TRP A 64 6.77 -27.25 -9.29
CA TRP A 64 6.42 -28.64 -9.07
C TRP A 64 6.26 -29.39 -10.39
N ARG A 65 6.16 -30.71 -10.34
CA ARG A 65 5.96 -31.55 -11.52
C ARG A 65 4.63 -31.19 -12.20
N ARG A 66 4.67 -31.08 -13.54
CA ARG A 66 3.46 -30.82 -14.34
C ARG A 66 2.45 -31.96 -14.10
N GLY A 67 1.19 -31.62 -13.89
CA GLY A 67 0.10 -32.58 -13.68
C GLY A 67 -0.03 -33.12 -12.24
N ALA A 68 0.81 -32.67 -11.30
CA ALA A 68 0.71 -33.04 -9.89
C ALA A 68 0.47 -31.81 -9.01
N PRO A 69 -0.34 -31.91 -7.94
CA PRO A 69 -0.58 -30.80 -7.00
C PRO A 69 0.67 -30.51 -6.19
N LEU A 70 1.04 -29.22 -6.10
CA LEU A 70 2.06 -28.76 -5.17
C LEU A 70 1.48 -28.74 -3.75
N LYS A 71 2.01 -29.59 -2.88
CA LYS A 71 1.64 -29.63 -1.46
C LYS A 71 2.68 -28.88 -0.65
N ALA A 72 2.25 -27.99 0.23
CA ALA A 72 3.08 -27.27 1.18
C ALA A 72 2.43 -27.26 2.56
N HIS A 73 3.24 -27.21 3.61
CA HIS A 73 2.77 -27.13 4.99
C HIS A 73 2.88 -25.70 5.49
N ALA A 74 1.80 -25.17 6.06
CA ALA A 74 1.77 -23.92 6.77
C ALA A 74 1.34 -24.15 8.21
N PRO A 75 1.85 -23.39 9.20
CA PRO A 75 1.35 -23.48 10.58
C PRO A 75 -0.14 -23.22 10.61
N HIS A 76 -0.90 -24.20 11.09
CA HIS A 76 -2.34 -24.14 11.24
C HIS A 76 -2.67 -24.07 12.73
N GLY A 77 -2.53 -22.91 13.32
CA GLY A 77 -2.73 -22.72 14.74
C GLY A 77 -2.88 -21.24 15.07
N HIS A 78 -2.52 -20.86 16.27
CA HIS A 78 -2.62 -19.48 16.73
C HIS A 78 -1.58 -18.58 16.04
N TRP A 79 -1.95 -17.96 14.94
CA TRP A 79 -1.12 -16.92 14.32
C TRP A 79 -1.42 -15.55 14.91
N ARG A 80 -0.41 -14.70 14.93
CA ARG A 80 -0.56 -13.29 15.28
C ARG A 80 -0.71 -12.46 14.01
N THR A 81 -1.62 -11.48 14.07
CA THR A 81 -1.80 -10.48 13.02
C THR A 81 -1.23 -9.15 13.51
N MET A 82 -0.44 -8.50 12.69
CA MET A 82 0.16 -7.19 12.93
C MET A 82 -0.27 -6.23 11.83
N THR A 83 -0.32 -4.95 12.15
CA THR A 83 -0.54 -3.89 11.18
C THR A 83 0.77 -3.15 10.94
N CYS A 84 1.21 -3.15 9.69
CA CYS A 84 2.35 -2.34 9.24
C CYS A 84 1.80 -1.08 8.58
N ILE A 85 2.21 0.09 9.07
CA ILE A 85 1.94 1.39 8.48
C ILE A 85 3.24 1.99 7.98
N ALA A 86 3.21 2.68 6.84
CA ALA A 86 4.37 3.36 6.28
C ALA A 86 3.94 4.53 5.40
N ALA A 87 4.88 5.39 5.07
CA ALA A 87 4.69 6.45 4.09
C ALA A 87 5.63 6.25 2.90
N LEU A 88 5.07 6.32 1.69
CA LEU A 88 5.81 6.29 0.43
C LEU A 88 6.02 7.72 -0.09
N ARG A 89 7.26 8.04 -0.38
CA ARG A 89 7.69 9.24 -1.11
C ARG A 89 8.35 8.81 -2.43
N SER A 90 8.61 9.75 -3.31
CA SER A 90 9.33 9.49 -4.57
C SER A 90 10.75 9.00 -4.37
N ASP A 91 11.37 9.39 -3.26
CA ASP A 91 12.78 9.08 -2.92
C ASP A 91 12.93 7.91 -1.93
N GLY A 92 11.83 7.36 -1.40
CA GLY A 92 11.93 6.24 -0.46
C GLY A 92 10.67 5.99 0.37
N ILE A 93 10.83 5.07 1.31
CA ILE A 93 9.80 4.74 2.31
C ILE A 93 10.21 5.35 3.64
N THR A 94 9.31 6.10 4.27
CA THR A 94 9.56 6.81 5.53
C THR A 94 8.55 6.42 6.59
N ALA A 95 8.88 6.72 7.85
CA ALA A 95 8.04 6.51 9.02
C ALA A 95 7.40 5.10 9.11
N PRO A 96 8.14 3.98 8.86
CA PRO A 96 7.56 2.66 9.02
C PRO A 96 7.30 2.36 10.50
N CYS A 97 6.15 1.77 10.79
CA CYS A 97 5.79 1.31 12.13
C CYS A 97 5.00 0.00 12.05
N VAL A 98 5.16 -0.87 13.06
CA VAL A 98 4.45 -2.14 13.14
C VAL A 98 3.76 -2.24 14.49
N PHE A 99 2.44 -2.37 14.46
CA PHE A 99 1.58 -2.53 15.64
C PHE A 99 1.13 -3.98 15.80
N ASP A 100 1.01 -4.44 17.04
CA ASP A 100 0.33 -5.69 17.34
C ASP A 100 -1.18 -5.50 17.20
N GLY A 101 -1.79 -6.31 16.33
CA GLY A 101 -3.23 -6.24 16.07
C GLY A 101 -3.64 -5.07 15.18
N PRO A 102 -4.93 -4.71 15.22
CA PRO A 102 -5.51 -3.62 14.43
C PRO A 102 -5.14 -2.25 15.00
N ILE A 103 -5.00 -1.28 14.12
CA ILE A 103 -4.83 0.12 14.49
C ILE A 103 -6.19 0.73 14.87
N ASN A 104 -6.19 1.57 15.91
CA ASN A 104 -7.31 2.41 16.30
C ASN A 104 -6.94 3.89 16.18
N GLY A 105 -7.92 4.79 16.37
CA GLY A 105 -7.71 6.23 16.23
C GLY A 105 -6.63 6.81 17.16
N ALA A 106 -6.45 6.26 18.36
CA ALA A 106 -5.43 6.72 19.31
C ALA A 106 -4.02 6.29 18.86
N SER A 107 -3.83 5.03 18.49
CA SER A 107 -2.55 4.54 17.96
C SER A 107 -2.20 5.18 16.62
N PHE A 108 -3.20 5.47 15.78
CA PHE A 108 -3.00 6.19 14.52
C PHE A 108 -2.51 7.63 14.78
N LEU A 109 -3.12 8.35 15.73
CA LEU A 109 -2.66 9.68 16.11
C LEU A 109 -1.25 9.66 16.72
N ALA A 110 -0.95 8.65 17.56
CA ALA A 110 0.39 8.48 18.12
C ALA A 110 1.44 8.27 17.01
N TYR A 111 1.13 7.42 16.04
CA TYR A 111 1.98 7.24 14.85
C TYR A 111 2.25 8.56 14.13
N PHE A 112 1.20 9.35 13.88
CA PHE A 112 1.36 10.64 13.22
C PHE A 112 2.31 11.55 13.97
N ARG A 113 2.12 11.72 15.28
CA ARG A 113 2.92 12.63 16.11
C ARG A 113 4.35 12.16 16.32
N GLN A 114 4.54 10.85 16.50
CA GLN A 114 5.84 10.29 16.91
C GLN A 114 6.72 9.83 15.76
N ALA A 115 6.14 9.56 14.59
CA ALA A 115 6.88 9.03 13.45
C ALA A 115 6.71 9.89 12.18
N LEU A 116 5.47 10.08 11.71
CA LEU A 116 5.25 10.70 10.41
C LEU A 116 5.59 12.19 10.38
N VAL A 117 5.11 12.99 11.36
CA VAL A 117 5.32 14.44 11.40
C VAL A 117 6.80 14.79 11.36
N LEU A 118 7.66 13.96 11.96
CA LEU A 118 9.10 14.14 11.96
C LEU A 118 9.76 14.00 10.57
N THR A 119 9.05 13.41 9.61
CA THR A 119 9.52 13.22 8.23
C THR A 119 8.88 14.17 7.23
N LEU A 120 7.87 14.96 7.67
CA LEU A 120 7.19 15.92 6.81
C LEU A 120 8.03 17.17 6.61
N ARG A 121 7.90 17.75 5.41
CA ARG A 121 8.52 19.01 5.01
C ARG A 121 7.42 20.03 4.71
N PRO A 122 7.64 21.33 4.98
CA PRO A 122 6.69 22.37 4.58
C PRO A 122 6.37 22.29 3.09
N GLY A 123 5.06 22.30 2.78
CA GLY A 123 4.56 22.17 1.41
C GLY A 123 4.29 20.73 0.96
N ASP A 124 4.58 19.70 1.77
CA ASP A 124 4.20 18.32 1.48
C ASP A 124 2.69 18.17 1.36
N ILE A 125 2.27 17.19 0.55
CA ILE A 125 0.88 16.78 0.39
C ILE A 125 0.76 15.34 0.88
N VAL A 126 0.23 15.19 2.08
CA VAL A 126 -0.07 13.88 2.68
C VAL A 126 -1.35 13.34 2.05
N ILE A 127 -1.26 12.17 1.46
CA ILE A 127 -2.38 11.53 0.77
C ILE A 127 -2.71 10.22 1.49
N MET A 128 -3.96 10.07 1.89
CA MET A 128 -4.48 8.90 2.58
C MET A 128 -5.74 8.40 1.89
N ASP A 129 -6.11 7.16 2.18
CA ASP A 129 -7.41 6.65 1.82
C ASP A 129 -8.54 7.37 2.58
N ASN A 130 -9.78 7.12 2.17
CA ASN A 130 -10.94 7.82 2.70
C ASN A 130 -11.61 7.08 3.89
N LEU A 131 -10.84 6.34 4.71
CA LEU A 131 -11.36 5.67 5.90
C LEU A 131 -11.75 6.65 7.00
N GLY A 132 -12.80 6.30 7.75
CA GLY A 132 -13.32 7.15 8.83
C GLY A 132 -12.31 7.38 9.96
N SER A 133 -11.52 6.37 10.30
CA SER A 133 -10.44 6.42 11.32
C SER A 133 -9.37 7.46 11.01
N HIS A 134 -9.14 7.78 9.73
CA HIS A 134 -8.11 8.72 9.26
C HIS A 134 -8.56 10.20 9.30
N LYS A 135 -9.84 10.47 9.57
CA LYS A 135 -10.42 11.81 9.50
C LYS A 135 -10.39 12.59 10.81
N GLY A 136 -9.71 12.09 11.81
CA GLY A 136 -9.61 12.75 13.13
C GLY A 136 -9.09 14.19 13.03
N ARG A 137 -9.72 15.12 13.76
CA ARG A 137 -9.30 16.53 13.79
C ARG A 137 -7.84 16.67 14.21
N ALA A 138 -7.44 15.94 15.25
CA ALA A 138 -6.07 15.99 15.76
C ALA A 138 -5.00 15.57 14.73
N VAL A 139 -5.31 14.61 13.84
CA VAL A 139 -4.42 14.21 12.73
C VAL A 139 -4.28 15.35 11.72
N ARG A 140 -5.40 15.99 11.35
CA ARG A 140 -5.39 17.14 10.42
C ARG A 140 -4.59 18.32 10.98
N ASP A 141 -4.77 18.60 12.27
CA ASP A 141 -4.07 19.69 12.94
C ASP A 141 -2.57 19.40 12.98
N ALA A 142 -2.14 18.20 13.34
CA ALA A 142 -0.73 17.81 13.34
C ALA A 142 -0.06 17.93 11.95
N ILE A 143 -0.76 17.53 10.87
CA ILE A 143 -0.24 17.68 9.50
C ILE A 143 -0.13 19.16 9.13
N ARG A 144 -1.13 19.97 9.48
CA ARG A 144 -1.12 21.42 9.20
C ARG A 144 -0.01 22.14 9.97
N GLU A 145 0.21 21.79 11.23
CA GLU A 145 1.28 22.33 12.08
C GLU A 145 2.66 22.03 11.50
N ALA A 146 2.82 20.87 10.84
CA ALA A 146 4.04 20.52 10.09
C ALA A 146 4.20 21.30 8.77
N GLY A 147 3.29 22.22 8.43
CA GLY A 147 3.30 22.96 7.17
C GLY A 147 2.87 22.15 5.95
N ALA A 148 2.27 20.98 6.15
CA ALA A 148 1.81 20.08 5.10
C ALA A 148 0.28 20.18 4.88
N ARG A 149 -0.19 19.65 3.77
CA ARG A 149 -1.60 19.58 3.41
C ARG A 149 -2.09 18.14 3.40
N LEU A 150 -3.30 17.91 3.86
CA LEU A 150 -3.93 16.58 3.85
C LEU A 150 -4.96 16.49 2.73
N TRP A 151 -4.81 15.45 1.89
CA TRP A 151 -5.75 15.09 0.86
C TRP A 151 -6.22 13.65 1.05
N PHE A 152 -7.46 13.36 0.62
CA PHE A 152 -8.01 12.01 0.65
C PHE A 152 -8.25 11.51 -0.77
N LEU A 153 -7.81 10.29 -1.04
CA LEU A 153 -8.15 9.59 -2.27
C LEU A 153 -9.67 9.43 -2.42
N PRO A 154 -10.18 9.37 -3.64
CA PRO A 154 -11.55 8.92 -3.86
C PRO A 154 -11.76 7.54 -3.24
N ALA A 155 -12.94 7.30 -2.69
CA ALA A 155 -13.26 5.98 -2.14
C ALA A 155 -13.09 4.88 -3.21
N TYR A 156 -12.75 3.67 -2.76
CA TYR A 156 -12.56 2.48 -3.62
C TYR A 156 -11.50 2.68 -4.73
N SER A 157 -10.40 3.38 -4.44
CA SER A 157 -9.40 3.75 -5.43
C SER A 157 -7.98 3.27 -5.09
N PRO A 158 -7.74 1.98 -4.83
CA PRO A 158 -6.39 1.48 -4.56
C PRO A 158 -5.44 1.63 -5.76
N ASP A 159 -5.99 1.69 -6.98
CA ASP A 159 -5.24 1.96 -8.21
C ASP A 159 -4.61 3.36 -8.25
N LEU A 160 -5.13 4.30 -7.49
CA LEU A 160 -4.60 5.65 -7.33
C LEU A 160 -3.65 5.77 -6.11
N ASN A 161 -3.42 4.69 -5.39
CA ASN A 161 -2.57 4.65 -4.21
C ASN A 161 -1.28 3.87 -4.49
N PRO A 162 -0.15 4.54 -4.81
CA PRO A 162 1.09 3.86 -5.19
C PRO A 162 1.69 2.99 -4.07
N ILE A 163 1.42 3.27 -2.79
CA ILE A 163 1.96 2.48 -1.67
C ILE A 163 1.40 1.05 -1.64
N GLU A 164 0.27 0.78 -2.27
CA GLU A 164 -0.27 -0.57 -2.42
C GLU A 164 0.69 -1.49 -3.20
N GLN A 165 1.45 -0.96 -4.15
CA GLN A 165 2.49 -1.70 -4.88
C GLN A 165 3.65 -2.06 -3.95
N VAL A 166 4.03 -1.14 -3.05
CA VAL A 166 5.03 -1.41 -1.99
C VAL A 166 4.57 -2.56 -1.10
N PHE A 167 3.33 -2.50 -0.62
CA PHE A 167 2.77 -3.53 0.26
C PHE A 167 2.59 -4.89 -0.45
N ALA A 168 2.27 -4.89 -1.73
CA ALA A 168 2.22 -6.11 -2.53
C ALA A 168 3.59 -6.80 -2.61
N LYS A 169 4.66 -6.05 -2.88
CA LYS A 169 6.03 -6.54 -2.88
C LYS A 169 6.46 -6.98 -1.47
N LEU A 170 6.23 -6.15 -0.46
CA LEU A 170 6.55 -6.45 0.94
C LEU A 170 5.91 -7.79 1.38
N LYS A 171 4.61 -7.95 1.15
CA LYS A 171 3.90 -9.21 1.47
C LYS A 171 4.48 -10.41 0.73
N THR A 172 4.89 -10.23 -0.52
CA THR A 172 5.53 -11.30 -1.31
C THR A 172 6.86 -11.71 -0.69
N LEU A 173 7.68 -10.75 -0.27
CA LEU A 173 8.97 -11.00 0.38
C LEU A 173 8.79 -11.62 1.76
N LEU A 174 7.80 -11.17 2.56
CA LEU A 174 7.48 -11.77 3.86
C LEU A 174 7.01 -13.23 3.71
N ARG A 175 6.20 -13.53 2.68
CA ARG A 175 5.81 -14.93 2.39
C ARG A 175 7.02 -15.80 2.04
N LYS A 176 8.04 -15.23 1.38
CA LYS A 176 9.29 -15.96 1.06
C LYS A 176 10.16 -16.17 2.30
N ALA A 177 10.13 -15.22 3.25
CA ALA A 177 10.92 -15.28 4.48
C ALA A 177 10.35 -16.29 5.49
N GLU A 178 9.03 -16.48 5.49
CA GLU A 178 8.33 -17.45 6.36
C GLU A 178 8.61 -17.29 7.85
N GLU A 179 8.76 -16.06 8.32
CA GLU A 179 8.98 -15.75 9.73
C GLU A 179 7.76 -16.15 10.58
N ARG A 180 8.03 -16.74 11.78
CA ARG A 180 7.00 -17.38 12.62
C ARG A 180 6.73 -16.67 13.95
N THR A 181 7.54 -15.68 14.31
CA THR A 181 7.36 -14.89 15.53
C THR A 181 7.10 -13.43 15.20
N VAL A 182 6.45 -12.70 16.09
CA VAL A 182 6.17 -11.27 15.94
C VAL A 182 7.46 -10.47 15.74
N ASP A 183 8.46 -10.74 16.58
CA ASP A 183 9.74 -10.00 16.54
C ASP A 183 10.52 -10.29 15.26
N ALA A 184 10.51 -11.56 14.80
CA ALA A 184 11.15 -11.90 13.52
C ALA A 184 10.45 -11.22 12.34
N VAL A 185 9.11 -11.16 12.31
CA VAL A 185 8.36 -10.43 11.27
C VAL A 185 8.66 -8.94 11.33
N ARG A 186 8.71 -8.31 12.51
CA ARG A 186 9.06 -6.89 12.68
C ARG A 186 10.48 -6.59 12.16
N ALA A 187 11.46 -7.38 12.59
CA ALA A 187 12.85 -7.25 12.14
C ALA A 187 12.95 -7.44 10.62
N ARG A 188 12.23 -8.42 10.08
CA ARG A 188 12.19 -8.68 8.64
C ARG A 188 11.57 -7.52 7.87
N ILE A 189 10.45 -6.94 8.31
CA ILE A 189 9.85 -5.76 7.70
C ILE A 189 10.88 -4.63 7.65
N GLY A 190 11.55 -4.31 8.76
CA GLY A 190 12.56 -3.26 8.80
C GLY A 190 13.71 -3.49 7.82
N ALA A 191 14.18 -4.74 7.68
CA ALA A 191 15.22 -5.10 6.70
C ALA A 191 14.72 -4.99 5.26
N LEU A 192 13.49 -5.47 4.98
CA LEU A 192 12.93 -5.48 3.63
C LEU A 192 12.61 -4.07 3.11
N LEU A 193 12.16 -3.16 3.97
CA LEU A 193 11.86 -1.78 3.57
C LEU A 193 13.10 -1.02 3.07
N LYS A 194 14.29 -1.40 3.52
CA LYS A 194 15.57 -0.84 3.02
C LYS A 194 15.92 -1.28 1.60
N LEU A 195 15.26 -2.30 1.06
CA LEU A 195 15.50 -2.79 -0.30
C LEU A 195 14.73 -2.00 -1.37
N PHE A 196 13.86 -1.08 -0.96
CA PHE A 196 13.11 -0.24 -1.90
C PHE A 196 13.95 0.97 -2.27
N THR A 197 14.45 0.98 -3.51
CA THR A 197 15.31 2.07 -4.01
C THR A 197 14.48 3.29 -4.39
N PRO A 198 15.09 4.50 -4.43
CA PRO A 198 14.42 5.71 -4.92
C PRO A 198 13.83 5.55 -6.32
N GLY A 199 14.56 4.94 -7.25
CA GLY A 199 14.08 4.69 -8.61
C GLY A 199 12.86 3.78 -8.67
N GLU A 200 12.78 2.79 -7.76
CA GLU A 200 11.61 1.93 -7.62
C GLU A 200 10.41 2.69 -7.02
N CYS A 201 10.63 3.49 -5.98
CA CYS A 201 9.59 4.31 -5.37
C CYS A 201 9.01 5.31 -6.38
N ALA A 202 9.85 6.02 -7.14
CA ALA A 202 9.43 6.90 -8.23
C ALA A 202 8.63 6.13 -9.30
N SER A 203 9.00 4.88 -9.61
CA SER A 203 8.27 4.05 -10.57
C SER A 203 6.85 3.69 -10.08
N TYR A 204 6.67 3.46 -8.78
CA TYR A 204 5.34 3.22 -8.20
C TYR A 204 4.42 4.45 -8.34
N LEU A 205 4.96 5.65 -8.15
CA LEU A 205 4.21 6.89 -8.36
C LEU A 205 3.79 7.01 -9.83
N ARG A 206 4.73 6.81 -10.78
CA ARG A 206 4.43 6.85 -12.23
C ARG A 206 3.37 5.82 -12.63
N ASN A 207 3.48 4.58 -12.14
CA ASN A 207 2.53 3.51 -12.43
C ASN A 207 1.11 3.84 -11.96
N SER A 208 0.98 4.64 -10.89
CA SER A 208 -0.32 5.12 -10.39
C SER A 208 -0.77 6.43 -11.06
N GLY A 209 -0.03 6.96 -12.05
CA GLY A 209 -0.40 8.13 -12.85
C GLY A 209 0.04 9.48 -12.28
N TYR A 210 0.95 9.51 -11.31
CA TYR A 210 1.55 10.75 -10.82
C TYR A 210 2.74 11.15 -11.70
N ALA A 211 2.99 12.47 -11.82
CA ALA A 211 4.02 12.99 -12.70
C ALA A 211 5.39 12.34 -12.44
N SER A 212 6.15 12.16 -13.53
CA SER A 212 7.56 11.77 -13.43
C SER A 212 8.37 12.90 -12.82
N ILE A 213 9.32 12.54 -11.98
CA ILE A 213 10.35 13.45 -11.45
C ILE A 213 11.48 13.48 -12.47
#